data_fb457ef6da956ea9ee6a01ee8b4eae1c
#
_entry.id   fb457ef6da956ea9ee6a01ee8b4eae1c
#
_cell.length_a   1.000
_cell.length_b   1.000
_cell.length_c   1.000
_cell.angle_alpha   90.00
_cell.angle_beta   90.00
_cell.angle_gamma   90.00
#
_symmetry.space_group_name_H-M   'P 1'
#
loop_
_entity.id
_entity.type
_entity.pdbx_description
1 polymer ?
#
loop_
_entity_poly.entity_id
_entity_poly.type
_entity_poly.pdbx_seq_one_letter_code
_entity_poly.pdbx_strand_id
1 'polypeptide(L)'
;KLVNIQGIIEGSDQSLAPLILTAHFDHLGSDSQNNIYYGALDNASGTSFLLELANTLSTFGKPKRSIIFVALNAEELGLKGSNFFAENNYFDIKNSKVINFDMIGAKDCPITFIQGVAFKGNSSNILNSLSNICSNDSIEYLVEYENSSDHASFNELGIDALTICHSDTSHIHTPTDTVDYIDTDAINTVYKVVNKEIKKDCYSTVTTFIYSRK
;
A
#
# COMPACT_ATOMS: atom_id res chain seq x y z
N LYS A 1 -3.29 18.66 -16.71
CA LYS A 1 -4.25 17.59 -16.43
C LYS A 1 -3.53 16.52 -15.63
N LEU A 2 -3.99 16.27 -14.42
CA LEU A 2 -3.48 15.19 -13.56
C LEU A 2 -4.22 13.89 -13.92
N VAL A 3 -3.54 12.76 -13.87
CA VAL A 3 -4.12 11.43 -14.13
C VAL A 3 -3.56 10.42 -13.14
N ASN A 4 -4.42 9.53 -12.63
CA ASN A 4 -3.99 8.31 -11.97
C ASN A 4 -3.81 7.20 -13.02
N ILE A 5 -2.95 6.23 -12.74
CA ILE A 5 -2.74 5.07 -13.59
C ILE A 5 -3.26 3.84 -12.86
N GLN A 6 -4.09 3.04 -13.53
CA GLN A 6 -4.73 1.88 -12.93
C GLN A 6 -4.46 0.61 -13.71
N GLY A 7 -4.15 -0.47 -12.98
CA GLY A 7 -4.07 -1.85 -13.47
C GLY A 7 -4.97 -2.78 -12.67
N ILE A 8 -5.47 -3.86 -13.29
CA ILE A 8 -6.39 -4.79 -12.64
C ILE A 8 -5.98 -6.23 -12.95
N ILE A 9 -5.94 -7.06 -11.91
CA ILE A 9 -5.97 -8.52 -12.03
C ILE A 9 -7.37 -8.95 -11.64
N GLU A 10 -8.16 -9.40 -12.63
CA GLU A 10 -9.55 -9.77 -12.42
C GLU A 10 -9.68 -11.02 -11.55
N GLY A 11 -10.52 -10.94 -10.53
CA GLY A 11 -10.89 -12.07 -9.67
C GLY A 11 -11.86 -13.04 -10.36
N SER A 12 -11.92 -14.27 -9.83
CA SER A 12 -12.86 -15.29 -10.28
C SER A 12 -14.27 -15.09 -9.73
N ASP A 13 -14.42 -14.34 -8.64
CA ASP A 13 -15.69 -14.04 -7.97
C ASP A 13 -15.90 -12.52 -7.95
N GLN A 14 -16.71 -12.04 -8.89
CA GLN A 14 -17.04 -10.61 -9.03
C GLN A 14 -18.00 -10.08 -7.96
N SER A 15 -18.56 -10.95 -7.10
CA SER A 15 -19.37 -10.52 -5.97
C SER A 15 -18.53 -10.05 -4.77
N LEU A 16 -17.25 -10.37 -4.76
CA LEU A 16 -16.32 -9.92 -3.72
C LEU A 16 -15.78 -8.53 -4.06
N ALA A 17 -15.83 -7.64 -3.07
CA ALA A 17 -15.18 -6.34 -3.17
C ALA A 17 -13.66 -6.50 -3.42
N PRO A 18 -13.05 -5.67 -4.26
CA PRO A 18 -11.63 -5.79 -4.60
C PRO A 18 -10.71 -5.49 -3.43
N LEU A 19 -9.47 -5.99 -3.52
CA LEU A 19 -8.33 -5.44 -2.78
C LEU A 19 -7.71 -4.34 -3.64
N ILE A 20 -7.52 -3.15 -3.06
CA ILE A 20 -6.94 -2.00 -3.74
C ILE A 20 -5.55 -1.73 -3.15
N LEU A 21 -4.56 -1.65 -4.00
CA LEU A 21 -3.16 -1.36 -3.66
C LEU A 21 -2.78 -0.03 -4.31
N THR A 22 -2.28 0.92 -3.52
CA THR A 22 -1.98 2.27 -3.99
C THR A 22 -0.58 2.72 -3.61
N ALA A 23 -0.02 3.63 -4.38
CA ALA A 23 1.15 4.44 -4.05
C ALA A 23 1.10 5.71 -4.90
N HIS A 24 1.49 6.85 -4.38
CA HIS A 24 1.63 8.05 -5.21
C HIS A 24 2.97 8.06 -5.94
N PHE A 25 3.00 8.66 -7.13
CA PHE A 25 4.20 8.72 -7.97
C PHE A 25 4.67 10.16 -8.26
N ASP A 26 3.94 11.16 -7.79
CA ASP A 26 4.36 12.54 -7.83
C ASP A 26 5.31 12.87 -6.68
N HIS A 27 6.08 13.93 -6.84
CA HIS A 27 6.94 14.50 -5.83
C HIS A 27 7.17 16.00 -6.12
N LEU A 28 7.93 16.69 -5.28
CA LEU A 28 8.08 18.15 -5.29
C LEU A 28 8.82 18.69 -6.53
N GLY A 29 9.67 17.88 -7.17
CA GLY A 29 10.43 18.28 -8.36
C GLY A 29 11.63 19.15 -8.05
N SER A 30 11.61 20.44 -8.40
CA SER A 30 12.70 21.37 -8.11
C SER A 30 12.18 22.72 -7.61
N ASP A 31 12.94 23.36 -6.72
CA ASP A 31 12.63 24.69 -6.22
C ASP A 31 13.16 25.83 -7.13
N SER A 32 12.90 27.08 -6.72
CA SER A 32 13.38 28.27 -7.45
C SER A 32 14.90 28.47 -7.42
N GLN A 33 15.62 27.74 -6.59
CA GLN A 33 17.08 27.75 -6.49
C GLN A 33 17.71 26.60 -7.27
N ASN A 34 16.91 25.81 -8.03
CA ASN A 34 17.28 24.60 -8.76
C ASN A 34 17.77 23.45 -7.87
N ASN A 35 17.40 23.42 -6.58
CA ASN A 35 17.57 22.21 -5.79
C ASN A 35 16.58 21.16 -6.30
N ILE A 36 17.05 19.94 -6.53
CA ILE A 36 16.23 18.82 -6.97
C ILE A 36 15.83 18.00 -5.76
N TYR A 37 14.53 17.75 -5.62
CA TYR A 37 13.96 16.85 -4.64
C TYR A 37 13.75 15.50 -5.30
N TYR A 38 14.56 14.51 -4.94
CA TYR A 38 14.60 13.22 -5.66
C TYR A 38 13.46 12.29 -5.30
N GLY A 39 12.98 12.35 -4.04
CA GLY A 39 11.85 11.55 -3.59
C GLY A 39 12.10 10.04 -3.66
N ALA A 40 13.29 9.58 -3.22
CA ALA A 40 13.61 8.16 -3.27
C ALA A 40 12.77 7.36 -2.26
N LEU A 41 12.70 7.84 -1.02
CA LEU A 41 11.84 7.28 0.00
C LEU A 41 10.39 7.73 -0.21
N ASP A 42 10.18 9.02 -0.44
CA ASP A 42 8.89 9.68 -0.64
C ASP A 42 8.69 10.14 -2.10
N ASN A 43 8.09 9.35 -3.04
CA ASN A 43 7.60 8.00 -2.81
C ASN A 43 7.96 7.08 -3.98
N ALA A 44 9.20 7.17 -4.51
CA ALA A 44 9.66 6.22 -5.51
C ALA A 44 9.73 4.80 -4.93
N SER A 45 9.96 4.66 -3.62
CA SER A 45 9.98 3.39 -2.90
C SER A 45 8.63 2.68 -2.98
N GLY A 46 7.53 3.34 -2.59
CA GLY A 46 6.18 2.78 -2.65
C GLY A 46 5.71 2.53 -4.07
N THR A 47 6.01 3.44 -5.01
CA THR A 47 5.67 3.26 -6.42
C THR A 47 6.38 2.05 -7.03
N SER A 48 7.68 1.87 -6.79
CA SER A 48 8.42 0.70 -7.28
C SER A 48 7.90 -0.59 -6.67
N PHE A 49 7.57 -0.56 -5.38
CA PHE A 49 6.98 -1.70 -4.68
C PHE A 49 5.62 -2.10 -5.26
N LEU A 50 4.76 -1.13 -5.56
CA LEU A 50 3.46 -1.35 -6.20
C LEU A 50 3.63 -2.03 -7.56
N LEU A 51 4.60 -1.57 -8.36
CA LEU A 51 4.92 -2.15 -9.68
C LEU A 51 5.45 -3.58 -9.57
N GLU A 52 6.32 -3.86 -8.60
CA GLU A 52 6.84 -5.21 -8.36
C GLU A 52 5.75 -6.17 -7.89
N LEU A 53 4.83 -5.71 -7.02
CA LEU A 53 3.66 -6.49 -6.65
C LEU A 53 2.79 -6.81 -7.86
N ALA A 54 2.51 -5.83 -8.72
CA ALA A 54 1.72 -6.03 -9.93
C ALA A 54 2.39 -7.04 -10.88
N ASN A 55 3.70 -6.92 -11.08
CA ASN A 55 4.50 -7.84 -11.88
C ASN A 55 4.43 -9.27 -11.31
N THR A 56 4.76 -9.44 -10.05
CA THR A 56 4.77 -10.74 -9.40
C THR A 56 3.38 -11.39 -9.37
N LEU A 57 2.34 -10.65 -8.96
CA LEU A 57 1.00 -11.20 -8.85
C LEU A 57 0.37 -11.53 -10.21
N SER A 58 0.79 -10.85 -11.28
CA SER A 58 0.35 -11.17 -12.65
C SER A 58 0.78 -12.56 -13.11
N THR A 59 1.82 -13.12 -12.49
CA THR A 59 2.33 -14.48 -12.79
C THR A 59 1.63 -15.57 -11.98
N PHE A 60 0.87 -15.19 -10.95
CA PHE A 60 0.11 -16.14 -10.14
C PHE A 60 -1.16 -16.58 -10.88
N GLY A 61 -1.80 -17.61 -10.39
CA GLY A 61 -3.12 -18.00 -10.89
C GLY A 61 -4.17 -16.90 -10.61
N LYS A 62 -5.35 -17.05 -11.20
CA LYS A 62 -6.46 -16.10 -11.04
C LYS A 62 -6.86 -15.94 -9.56
N PRO A 63 -6.85 -14.73 -8.99
CA PRO A 63 -7.25 -14.52 -7.60
C PRO A 63 -8.76 -14.76 -7.43
N LYS A 64 -9.21 -14.95 -6.20
CA LYS A 64 -10.64 -15.05 -5.89
C LYS A 64 -11.34 -13.70 -6.04
N ARG A 65 -10.82 -12.64 -5.40
CA ARG A 65 -11.28 -11.26 -5.58
C ARG A 65 -10.36 -10.51 -6.53
N SER A 66 -10.87 -9.50 -7.22
CA SER A 66 -10.04 -8.62 -8.04
C SER A 66 -9.01 -7.89 -7.20
N ILE A 67 -7.82 -7.66 -7.80
CA ILE A 67 -6.78 -6.83 -7.21
C ILE A 67 -6.59 -5.63 -8.13
N ILE A 68 -6.77 -4.43 -7.59
CA ILE A 68 -6.65 -3.16 -8.31
C ILE A 68 -5.37 -2.46 -7.85
N PHE A 69 -4.50 -2.12 -8.78
CA PHE A 69 -3.29 -1.34 -8.54
C PHE A 69 -3.54 0.08 -9.02
N VAL A 70 -3.23 1.08 -8.20
CA VAL A 70 -3.42 2.48 -8.56
C VAL A 70 -2.17 3.28 -8.24
N ALA A 71 -1.46 3.73 -9.27
CA ALA A 71 -0.46 4.77 -9.10
C ALA A 71 -1.19 6.12 -9.06
N LEU A 72 -1.16 6.76 -7.89
CA LEU A 72 -1.86 7.99 -7.59
C LEU A 72 -1.01 9.22 -7.95
N ASN A 73 -1.64 10.30 -8.34
CA ASN A 73 -0.98 11.55 -8.68
C ASN A 73 -1.45 12.68 -7.79
N ALA A 74 -0.58 13.64 -7.55
CA ALA A 74 -0.89 14.84 -6.78
C ALA A 74 -1.28 14.58 -5.31
N GLU A 75 -0.61 13.62 -4.69
CA GLU A 75 -0.59 13.42 -3.24
C GLU A 75 -0.05 14.67 -2.57
N GLU A 76 1.12 15.15 -3.03
CA GLU A 76 1.86 16.33 -2.56
C GLU A 76 1.08 17.66 -2.73
N LEU A 77 0.03 17.63 -3.51
CA LEU A 77 -0.88 18.76 -3.70
C LEU A 77 -2.17 18.63 -2.85
N GLY A 78 -2.16 17.79 -1.85
CA GLY A 78 -3.26 17.54 -0.92
C GLY A 78 -4.19 16.42 -1.36
N LEU A 79 -3.64 15.22 -1.57
CA LEU A 79 -4.37 13.96 -1.79
C LEU A 79 -5.35 13.99 -2.98
N LYS A 80 -5.07 14.80 -4.03
CA LYS A 80 -6.05 15.02 -5.11
C LYS A 80 -6.33 13.78 -5.93
N GLY A 81 -5.30 12.95 -6.14
CA GLY A 81 -5.46 11.71 -6.90
C GLY A 81 -6.29 10.68 -6.17
N SER A 82 -6.01 10.45 -4.90
CA SER A 82 -6.75 9.49 -4.07
C SER A 82 -8.18 9.95 -3.80
N ASN A 83 -8.40 11.23 -3.51
CA ASN A 83 -9.74 11.80 -3.38
C ASN A 83 -10.56 11.58 -4.65
N PHE A 84 -9.99 11.93 -5.81
CA PHE A 84 -10.67 11.72 -7.09
C PHE A 84 -10.98 10.24 -7.34
N PHE A 85 -10.02 9.35 -7.06
CA PHE A 85 -10.21 7.91 -7.25
C PHE A 85 -11.27 7.36 -6.29
N ALA A 86 -11.22 7.72 -5.01
CA ALA A 86 -12.17 7.24 -4.00
C ALA A 86 -13.62 7.66 -4.31
N GLU A 87 -13.83 8.86 -4.85
CA GLU A 87 -15.15 9.40 -5.18
C GLU A 87 -15.69 8.98 -6.56
N ASN A 88 -14.81 8.74 -7.55
CA ASN A 88 -15.19 8.65 -8.96
C ASN A 88 -14.74 7.35 -9.64
N ASN A 89 -14.74 6.21 -8.95
CA ASN A 89 -14.35 4.97 -9.60
C ASN A 89 -15.55 4.17 -10.14
N TYR A 90 -15.26 3.27 -11.09
CA TYR A 90 -16.27 2.43 -11.73
C TYR A 90 -16.62 1.16 -10.94
N PHE A 91 -15.92 0.92 -9.83
CA PHE A 91 -16.12 -0.25 -8.99
C PHE A 91 -16.84 0.14 -7.71
N ASP A 92 -17.67 -0.77 -7.19
CA ASP A 92 -18.17 -0.63 -5.83
C ASP A 92 -17.03 -0.92 -4.84
N ILE A 93 -16.33 0.13 -4.41
CA ILE A 93 -15.21 0.04 -3.48
C ILE A 93 -15.63 0.16 -2.01
N LYS A 94 -16.90 0.34 -1.72
CA LYS A 94 -17.39 0.61 -0.36
C LYS A 94 -16.98 -0.46 0.64
N ASN A 95 -16.91 -1.71 0.21
CA ASN A 95 -16.50 -2.85 1.03
C ASN A 95 -15.09 -3.34 0.71
N SER A 96 -14.32 -2.55 -0.01
CA SER A 96 -12.92 -2.85 -0.34
C SER A 96 -12.02 -2.71 0.88
N LYS A 97 -10.86 -3.34 0.79
CA LYS A 97 -9.71 -3.05 1.64
C LYS A 97 -8.70 -2.30 0.79
N VAL A 98 -8.06 -1.30 1.37
CA VAL A 98 -7.04 -0.49 0.70
C VAL A 98 -5.74 -0.57 1.46
N ILE A 99 -4.65 -0.88 0.77
CA ILE A 99 -3.30 -0.78 1.30
C ILE A 99 -2.56 0.25 0.45
N ASN A 100 -2.19 1.34 1.07
CA ASN A 100 -1.34 2.37 0.48
C ASN A 100 0.12 2.11 0.89
N PHE A 101 1.04 2.29 -0.04
CA PHE A 101 2.47 2.17 0.19
C PHE A 101 3.10 3.53 0.05
N ASP A 102 3.67 4.01 1.14
CA ASP A 102 4.26 5.35 1.19
C ASP A 102 5.48 5.34 2.10
N MET A 103 6.61 5.82 1.61
CA MET A 103 7.86 5.87 2.36
C MET A 103 8.29 4.50 2.92
N ILE A 104 8.32 3.45 2.11
CA ILE A 104 8.79 2.13 2.52
C ILE A 104 10.29 1.96 2.23
N GLY A 105 11.04 1.41 3.20
CA GLY A 105 12.47 1.12 3.05
C GLY A 105 13.38 2.09 3.79
N ALA A 106 12.89 2.85 4.77
CA ALA A 106 13.78 3.59 5.65
C ALA A 106 14.54 2.62 6.58
N LYS A 107 15.83 2.90 6.76
CA LYS A 107 16.72 2.06 7.54
C LYS A 107 16.44 2.17 9.04
N ASP A 108 16.61 1.05 9.75
CA ASP A 108 16.52 0.98 11.21
C ASP A 108 15.18 1.49 11.80
N CYS A 109 14.11 1.45 10.99
CA CYS A 109 12.75 1.83 11.39
C CYS A 109 11.82 0.62 11.39
N PRO A 110 10.91 0.48 12.37
CA PRO A 110 9.88 -0.53 12.33
C PRO A 110 8.86 -0.22 11.22
N ILE A 111 8.13 -1.24 10.78
CA ILE A 111 6.97 -1.05 9.91
C ILE A 111 5.92 -0.25 10.69
N THR A 112 5.39 0.80 10.09
CA THR A 112 4.29 1.57 10.68
C THR A 112 3.03 1.40 9.84
N PHE A 113 1.93 1.04 10.49
CA PHE A 113 0.59 1.02 9.91
C PHE A 113 -0.15 2.29 10.31
N ILE A 114 -0.48 3.13 9.36
CA ILE A 114 -1.17 4.40 9.60
C ILE A 114 -2.61 4.27 9.09
N GLN A 115 -3.57 4.51 9.98
CA GLN A 115 -4.98 4.64 9.63
C GLN A 115 -5.47 6.06 9.87
N GLY A 116 -6.52 6.46 9.15
CA GLY A 116 -7.15 7.76 9.38
C GLY A 116 -7.71 7.90 10.79
N VAL A 117 -7.70 9.12 11.30
CA VAL A 117 -8.18 9.46 12.67
C VAL A 117 -9.60 8.95 12.93
N ALA A 118 -10.46 8.93 11.89
CA ALA A 118 -11.83 8.43 11.96
C ALA A 118 -11.92 6.93 12.30
N PHE A 119 -10.84 6.16 12.07
CA PHE A 119 -10.78 4.73 12.38
C PHE A 119 -10.24 4.43 13.78
N LYS A 120 -9.77 5.41 14.51
CA LYS A 120 -9.27 5.22 15.88
C LYS A 120 -10.37 4.65 16.79
N GLY A 121 -10.12 3.47 17.33
CA GLY A 121 -11.10 2.75 18.18
C GLY A 121 -12.14 1.94 17.40
N ASN A 122 -12.12 1.97 16.07
CA ASN A 122 -12.95 1.15 15.20
C ASN A 122 -12.27 -0.15 14.81
N SER A 123 -13.06 -1.15 14.43
CA SER A 123 -12.51 -2.42 13.94
C SER A 123 -12.06 -2.28 12.49
N SER A 124 -10.77 -2.45 12.24
CA SER A 124 -10.21 -2.58 10.89
C SER A 124 -9.80 -4.02 10.63
N ASN A 125 -10.34 -4.62 9.58
CA ASN A 125 -10.01 -5.99 9.20
C ASN A 125 -8.60 -6.08 8.63
N ILE A 126 -8.20 -5.07 7.83
CA ILE A 126 -6.86 -5.08 7.20
C ILE A 126 -5.76 -4.84 8.23
N LEU A 127 -5.94 -3.87 9.15
CA LEU A 127 -4.98 -3.62 10.22
C LEU A 127 -4.80 -4.85 11.11
N ASN A 128 -5.92 -5.45 11.57
CA ASN A 128 -5.88 -6.65 12.40
C ASN A 128 -5.17 -7.82 11.71
N SER A 129 -5.39 -7.99 10.40
CA SER A 129 -4.77 -9.07 9.65
C SER A 129 -3.26 -8.89 9.50
N LEU A 130 -2.80 -7.67 9.13
CA LEU A 130 -1.39 -7.36 8.98
C LEU A 130 -0.65 -7.40 10.33
N SER A 131 -1.24 -6.86 11.39
CA SER A 131 -0.69 -6.92 12.75
C SER A 131 -0.52 -8.35 13.25
N ASN A 132 -1.48 -9.24 12.96
CA ASN A 132 -1.36 -10.66 13.30
C ASN A 132 -0.23 -11.34 12.50
N ILE A 133 -0.02 -10.97 11.23
CA ILE A 133 1.10 -11.50 10.44
C ILE A 133 2.43 -11.06 11.05
N CYS A 134 2.58 -9.78 11.37
CA CYS A 134 3.79 -9.26 12.00
C CYS A 134 4.07 -9.94 13.34
N SER A 135 3.05 -10.05 14.20
CA SER A 135 3.18 -10.70 15.52
C SER A 135 3.59 -12.16 15.41
N ASN A 136 3.00 -12.93 14.48
CA ASN A 136 3.33 -14.33 14.27
C ASN A 136 4.75 -14.54 13.71
N ASP A 137 5.25 -13.60 12.93
CA ASP A 137 6.59 -13.66 12.33
C ASP A 137 7.65 -12.96 13.18
N SER A 138 7.29 -12.42 14.37
CA SER A 138 8.17 -11.62 15.25
C SER A 138 8.75 -10.39 14.54
N ILE A 139 7.96 -9.76 13.67
CA ILE A 139 8.30 -8.50 13.00
C ILE A 139 7.79 -7.34 13.87
N GLU A 140 8.68 -6.42 14.20
CA GLU A 140 8.32 -5.21 14.93
C GLU A 140 7.47 -4.28 14.06
N TYR A 141 6.41 -3.71 14.65
CA TYR A 141 5.54 -2.75 13.98
C TYR A 141 4.93 -1.76 14.95
N LEU A 142 4.54 -0.61 14.43
CA LEU A 142 3.79 0.43 15.13
C LEU A 142 2.41 0.62 14.48
N VAL A 143 1.49 1.22 15.23
CA VAL A 143 0.17 1.62 14.72
C VAL A 143 -0.06 3.08 15.09
N GLU A 144 -0.32 3.89 14.08
CA GLU A 144 -0.59 5.31 14.23
C GLU A 144 -1.95 5.68 13.61
N TYR A 145 -2.50 6.83 14.02
CA TYR A 145 -3.79 7.31 13.53
C TYR A 145 -3.67 8.77 13.13
N GLU A 146 -3.53 9.00 11.84
CA GLU A 146 -3.42 10.33 11.26
C GLU A 146 -3.93 10.33 9.80
N ASN A 147 -4.14 11.50 9.22
CA ASN A 147 -4.60 11.66 7.84
C ASN A 147 -3.46 12.20 6.96
N SER A 148 -2.29 11.60 7.04
CA SER A 148 -1.04 12.10 6.47
C SER A 148 -0.71 11.58 5.08
N SER A 149 -1.50 10.65 4.53
CA SER A 149 -1.26 10.05 3.21
C SER A 149 -2.57 9.59 2.56
N ASP A 150 -2.50 9.00 1.36
CA ASP A 150 -3.63 8.66 0.48
C ASP A 150 -4.71 7.77 1.11
N HIS A 151 -4.40 6.98 2.15
CA HIS A 151 -5.39 6.18 2.89
C HIS A 151 -6.52 7.05 3.47
N ALA A 152 -6.23 8.30 3.80
CA ALA A 152 -7.19 9.22 4.40
C ALA A 152 -8.41 9.44 3.51
N SER A 153 -8.19 9.60 2.20
CA SER A 153 -9.26 9.77 1.21
C SER A 153 -10.29 8.63 1.21
N PHE A 154 -9.85 7.42 1.48
CA PHE A 154 -10.72 6.25 1.58
C PHE A 154 -11.39 6.16 2.96
N ASN A 155 -10.63 6.44 4.02
CA ASN A 155 -11.16 6.42 5.39
C ASN A 155 -12.26 7.46 5.61
N GLU A 156 -12.21 8.62 4.95
CA GLU A 156 -13.26 9.63 4.99
C GLU A 156 -14.59 9.13 4.40
N LEU A 157 -14.53 8.19 3.48
CA LEU A 157 -15.70 7.50 2.91
C LEU A 157 -16.10 6.24 3.68
N GLY A 158 -15.45 5.95 4.80
CA GLY A 158 -15.70 4.76 5.63
C GLY A 158 -15.16 3.46 5.06
N ILE A 159 -14.23 3.53 4.11
CA ILE A 159 -13.55 2.37 3.51
C ILE A 159 -12.36 1.98 4.39
N ASP A 160 -12.19 0.68 4.64
CA ASP A 160 -11.10 0.13 5.46
C ASP A 160 -9.77 0.25 4.71
N ALA A 161 -9.00 1.29 5.04
CA ALA A 161 -7.74 1.65 4.39
C ALA A 161 -6.65 1.92 5.42
N LEU A 162 -5.41 1.62 5.08
CA LEU A 162 -4.23 2.02 5.84
C LEU A 162 -3.04 2.28 4.91
N THR A 163 -2.10 3.07 5.39
CA THR A 163 -0.76 3.20 4.80
C THR A 163 0.22 2.29 5.52
N ILE A 164 1.07 1.62 4.76
CA ILE A 164 2.28 0.95 5.25
C ILE A 164 3.46 1.86 4.95
N CYS A 165 4.18 2.25 5.97
CA CYS A 165 5.39 3.08 5.84
C CYS A 165 6.49 2.67 6.82
N HIS A 166 7.62 3.36 6.74
CA HIS A 166 8.62 3.46 7.80
C HIS A 166 8.71 4.94 8.18
N SER A 167 8.38 5.27 9.43
CA SER A 167 8.19 6.67 9.88
C SER A 167 9.52 7.42 10.10
N ASP A 168 10.43 7.38 9.12
CA ASP A 168 11.62 8.24 9.11
C ASP A 168 11.34 9.49 8.26
N THR A 169 11.18 10.62 8.95
CA THR A 169 10.92 11.92 8.32
C THR A 169 12.19 12.79 8.17
N SER A 170 13.38 12.24 8.46
CA SER A 170 14.62 13.02 8.49
C SER A 170 15.02 13.57 7.11
N HIS A 171 14.64 12.91 6.03
CA HIS A 171 14.94 13.29 4.66
C HIS A 171 13.72 13.71 3.83
N ILE A 172 12.50 13.55 4.38
CA ILE A 172 11.26 13.88 3.66
C ILE A 172 11.29 15.35 3.19
N HIS A 173 10.87 15.56 1.96
CA HIS A 173 10.80 16.89 1.34
C HIS A 173 12.13 17.66 1.36
N THR A 174 13.25 16.95 1.25
CA THR A 174 14.59 17.54 1.14
C THR A 174 15.35 16.99 -0.07
N PRO A 175 16.34 17.72 -0.59
CA PRO A 175 17.21 17.21 -1.64
C PRO A 175 18.07 15.99 -1.23
N THR A 176 18.05 15.63 0.04
CA THR A 176 18.81 14.49 0.58
C THR A 176 18.02 13.18 0.56
N ASP A 177 16.74 13.19 0.20
CA ASP A 177 15.98 11.96 -0.01
C ASP A 177 16.44 11.26 -1.30
N THR A 178 17.48 10.45 -1.16
CA THR A 178 18.16 9.75 -2.26
C THR A 178 18.18 8.24 -2.01
N VAL A 179 18.49 7.47 -3.04
CA VAL A 179 18.57 6.00 -2.98
C VAL A 179 19.57 5.47 -1.95
N ASP A 180 20.52 6.28 -1.51
CA ASP A 180 21.52 5.89 -0.51
C ASP A 180 20.91 5.63 0.88
N TYR A 181 19.69 6.15 1.12
CA TYR A 181 18.94 5.96 2.35
C TYR A 181 17.94 4.80 2.29
N ILE A 182 17.83 4.15 1.14
CA ILE A 182 16.89 3.02 0.97
C ILE A 182 17.53 1.72 1.45
N ASP A 183 16.85 1.06 2.37
CA ASP A 183 17.19 -0.29 2.84
C ASP A 183 16.30 -1.33 2.15
N THR A 184 16.93 -2.14 1.30
CA THR A 184 16.23 -3.21 0.58
C THR A 184 15.75 -4.34 1.48
N ASP A 185 16.38 -4.57 2.63
CA ASP A 185 15.93 -5.59 3.59
C ASP A 185 14.66 -5.13 4.31
N ALA A 186 14.54 -3.83 4.60
CA ALA A 186 13.32 -3.24 5.11
C ALA A 186 12.16 -3.40 4.09
N ILE A 187 12.40 -3.08 2.81
CA ILE A 187 11.43 -3.30 1.72
C ILE A 187 11.03 -4.79 1.62
N ASN A 188 12.01 -5.70 1.66
CA ASN A 188 11.75 -7.15 1.63
C ASN A 188 10.91 -7.63 2.81
N THR A 189 11.04 -6.99 3.97
CA THR A 189 10.21 -7.31 5.15
C THR A 189 8.77 -6.90 4.91
N VAL A 190 8.52 -5.69 4.40
CA VAL A 190 7.17 -5.26 3.97
C VAL A 190 6.61 -6.22 2.93
N TYR A 191 7.43 -6.60 1.93
CA TYR A 191 6.99 -7.54 0.88
C TYR A 191 6.51 -8.89 1.47
N LYS A 192 7.23 -9.46 2.44
CA LYS A 192 6.82 -10.71 3.08
C LYS A 192 5.47 -10.58 3.79
N VAL A 193 5.25 -9.49 4.51
CA VAL A 193 4.00 -9.21 5.23
C VAL A 193 2.84 -9.06 4.26
N VAL A 194 3.00 -8.18 3.27
CA VAL A 194 1.97 -7.87 2.27
C VAL A 194 1.63 -9.09 1.41
N ASN A 195 2.64 -9.84 0.95
CA ASN A 195 2.44 -11.03 0.14
C ASN A 195 1.67 -12.14 0.91
N LYS A 196 1.92 -12.29 2.23
CA LYS A 196 1.14 -13.21 3.08
C LYS A 196 -0.33 -12.77 3.17
N GLU A 197 -0.58 -11.47 3.36
CA GLU A 197 -1.94 -10.95 3.40
C GLU A 197 -2.67 -11.15 2.06
N ILE A 198 -2.03 -10.79 0.95
CA ILE A 198 -2.62 -10.96 -0.39
C ILE A 198 -2.92 -12.44 -0.67
N LYS A 199 -2.00 -13.35 -0.35
CA LYS A 199 -2.22 -14.79 -0.54
C LYS A 199 -3.39 -15.30 0.28
N LYS A 200 -3.51 -14.87 1.52
CA LYS A 200 -4.60 -15.25 2.42
C LYS A 200 -5.95 -14.67 1.95
N ASP A 201 -6.00 -13.42 1.54
CA ASP A 201 -7.24 -12.69 1.23
C ASP A 201 -7.71 -12.92 -0.22
N CYS A 202 -6.79 -13.07 -1.16
CA CYS A 202 -7.09 -13.11 -2.59
C CYS A 202 -6.94 -14.50 -3.22
N TYR A 203 -6.11 -15.38 -2.65
CA TYR A 203 -5.86 -16.71 -3.23
C TYR A 203 -6.32 -17.79 -2.25
N SER A 204 -7.12 -18.72 -2.72
CA SER A 204 -7.54 -19.88 -1.93
C SER A 204 -6.29 -20.68 -1.54
N THR A 205 -6.16 -21.03 -0.26
CA THR A 205 -5.19 -22.03 0.18
C THR A 205 -5.57 -23.35 -0.49
N VAL A 206 -4.81 -23.77 -1.50
CA VAL A 206 -4.95 -25.11 -2.07
C VAL A 206 -4.48 -26.07 -0.98
N THR A 207 -5.40 -26.64 -0.24
CA THR A 207 -5.11 -27.77 0.64
C THR A 207 -4.77 -28.95 -0.27
N THR A 208 -3.49 -29.19 -0.50
CA THR A 208 -3.03 -30.37 -1.26
C THR A 208 -3.34 -31.59 -0.40
N PHE A 209 -4.45 -32.26 -0.69
CA PHE A 209 -4.70 -33.61 -0.16
C PHE A 209 -3.74 -34.56 -0.86
N ILE A 210 -2.67 -34.92 -0.19
CA ILE A 210 -1.81 -36.04 -0.63
C ILE A 210 -2.58 -37.31 -0.34
N TYR A 211 -3.23 -37.88 -1.35
CA TYR A 211 -3.74 -39.23 -1.29
C TYR A 211 -2.54 -40.18 -1.32
N SER A 212 -2.14 -40.74 -0.16
CA SER A 212 -1.29 -41.88 -0.14
C SER A 212 -2.13 -43.11 -0.56
N ARG A 213 -1.94 -43.57 -1.78
CA ARG A 213 -2.41 -44.95 -2.14
C ARG A 213 -1.60 -45.95 -1.32
N LYS A 214 -2.30 -46.71 -0.46
CA LYS A 214 -1.80 -47.94 0.10
C LYS A 214 -1.84 -49.04 -0.94
#